data_20cd9e80bd3dc05356da02e873b735f0
#
_entry.id   20cd9e80bd3dc05356da02e873b735f0
#
_cell.length_a   1.000
_cell.length_b   1.000
_cell.length_c   1.000
_cell.angle_alpha   90.00
_cell.angle_beta   90.00
_cell.angle_gamma   90.00
#
_symmetry.space_group_name_H-M   'P 1'
#
loop_
_entity.id
_entity.type
_entity.pdbx_description
1 polymer ?
#
loop_
_entity_poly.entity_id
_entity_poly.type
_entity_poly.pdbx_seq_one_letter_code
_entity_poly.pdbx_strand_id
1 'polypeptide(L)'
;MANGLTKHQLEIIAEAVLKQQKKQEKKTESAEKDWRLRNTKLLLRHYRWLSLHCEELVGDLDEYEEILFEPEELNLKALMKYKAKTKKMMDYFDATWGSYYQHCKNRGAMAQRRVDVLYKLYISKADFKKVEIAEIYGVDESTIRRDESKATKELSIFLFGIDSLNDLENILSAG
;
A
#
# COMPACT_ATOMS: atom_id res chain seq x y z
N MET A 1 45.25 9.04 35.51
CA MET A 1 44.23 8.09 36.00
C MET A 1 42.89 8.47 35.35
N ALA A 2 42.40 7.65 34.44
CA ALA A 2 41.13 7.91 33.79
C ALA A 2 39.99 7.60 34.79
N ASN A 3 39.24 8.60 35.21
CA ASN A 3 38.06 8.40 36.03
C ASN A 3 37.00 7.70 35.17
N GLY A 4 36.85 6.38 35.36
CA GLY A 4 35.75 5.62 34.74
C GLY A 4 34.42 6.10 35.25
N LEU A 5 33.37 6.02 34.39
CA LEU A 5 32.00 6.37 34.73
C LEU A 5 31.51 5.56 35.96
N THR A 6 30.82 6.18 36.87
CA THR A 6 30.20 5.49 38.02
C THR A 6 29.04 4.62 37.52
N LYS A 7 28.70 3.58 38.28
CA LYS A 7 27.57 2.69 37.95
C LYS A 7 26.27 3.46 37.70
N HIS A 8 26.00 4.46 38.50
CA HIS A 8 24.82 5.34 38.36
C HIS A 8 24.85 6.18 37.08
N GLN A 9 26.03 6.69 36.68
CA GLN A 9 26.18 7.40 35.39
C GLN A 9 25.99 6.46 34.20
N LEU A 10 26.41 5.21 34.28
CA LEU A 10 26.18 4.20 33.25
C LEU A 10 24.69 3.85 33.12
N GLU A 11 23.97 3.74 34.24
CA GLU A 11 22.53 3.50 34.25
C GLU A 11 21.76 4.65 33.58
N ILE A 12 22.07 5.90 33.91
CA ILE A 12 21.45 7.08 33.28
C ILE A 12 21.72 7.12 31.77
N ILE A 13 22.95 6.82 31.35
CA ILE A 13 23.31 6.78 29.93
C ILE A 13 22.55 5.65 29.21
N ALA A 14 22.47 4.46 29.82
CA ALA A 14 21.75 3.32 29.26
C ALA A 14 20.25 3.63 29.08
N GLU A 15 19.60 4.23 30.08
CA GLU A 15 18.22 4.65 29.99
C GLU A 15 17.99 5.72 28.91
N ALA A 16 18.88 6.70 28.79
CA ALA A 16 18.81 7.73 27.77
C ALA A 16 18.94 7.15 26.36
N VAL A 17 19.89 6.23 26.18
CA VAL A 17 20.10 5.51 24.90
C VAL A 17 18.88 4.66 24.54
N LEU A 18 18.34 3.88 25.47
CA LEU A 18 17.14 3.07 25.25
C LEU A 18 15.92 3.94 24.90
N LYS A 19 15.76 5.08 25.56
CA LYS A 19 14.68 6.03 25.26
C LYS A 19 14.84 6.64 23.88
N GLN A 20 16.07 6.94 23.48
CA GLN A 20 16.37 7.49 22.15
C GLN A 20 16.15 6.44 21.04
N GLN A 21 16.56 5.19 21.26
CA GLN A 21 16.32 4.08 20.34
C GLN A 21 14.82 3.85 20.12
N LYS A 22 14.03 3.72 21.19
CA LYS A 22 12.55 3.58 21.11
C LYS A 22 11.88 4.74 20.37
N LYS A 23 12.40 5.97 20.54
CA LYS A 23 11.88 7.13 19.80
C LYS A 23 12.22 7.07 18.32
N GLN A 24 13.41 6.57 17.99
CA GLN A 24 13.85 6.41 16.60
C GLN A 24 13.06 5.29 15.90
N GLU A 25 12.89 4.13 16.56
CA GLU A 25 12.09 3.01 16.06
C GLU A 25 10.66 3.46 15.73
N LYS A 26 9.98 4.15 16.64
CA LYS A 26 8.63 4.70 16.40
C LYS A 26 8.58 5.67 15.21
N LYS A 27 9.62 6.47 15.00
CA LYS A 27 9.67 7.38 13.85
C LYS A 27 9.83 6.60 12.54
N THR A 28 10.68 5.58 12.53
CA THR A 28 10.91 4.72 11.37
C THR A 28 9.64 3.95 11.01
N GLU A 29 8.98 3.31 11.99
CA GLU A 29 7.70 2.62 11.80
C GLU A 29 6.61 3.55 11.22
N SER A 30 6.50 4.77 11.77
CA SER A 30 5.53 5.76 11.27
C SER A 30 5.83 6.15 9.82
N ALA A 31 7.11 6.38 9.49
CA ALA A 31 7.52 6.75 8.13
C ALA A 31 7.25 5.60 7.12
N GLU A 32 7.45 4.35 7.51
CA GLU A 32 7.15 3.18 6.69
C GLU A 32 5.65 2.99 6.45
N LYS A 33 4.82 3.16 7.51
CA LYS A 33 3.35 3.14 7.37
C LYS A 33 2.86 4.23 6.42
N ASP A 34 3.37 5.44 6.56
CA ASP A 34 3.03 6.56 5.69
C ASP A 34 3.46 6.29 4.24
N TRP A 35 4.62 5.68 4.03
CA TRP A 35 5.12 5.29 2.71
C TRP A 35 4.20 4.25 2.05
N ARG A 36 3.82 3.18 2.77
CA ARG A 36 2.94 2.12 2.24
C ARG A 36 1.56 2.67 1.88
N LEU A 37 0.97 3.43 2.77
CA LEU A 37 -0.34 4.04 2.52
C LEU A 37 -0.30 5.00 1.33
N ARG A 38 0.77 5.79 1.20
CA ARG A 38 0.98 6.70 0.06
C ARG A 38 1.10 5.93 -1.25
N ASN A 39 1.88 4.84 -1.27
CA ASN A 39 2.03 4.02 -2.47
C ASN A 39 0.74 3.28 -2.85
N THR A 40 -0.01 2.76 -1.88
CA THR A 40 -1.33 2.19 -2.13
C THR A 40 -2.27 3.21 -2.79
N LYS A 41 -2.31 4.45 -2.30
CA LYS A 41 -3.11 5.52 -2.89
C LYS A 41 -2.64 5.88 -4.31
N LEU A 42 -1.35 5.88 -4.57
CA LEU A 42 -0.80 6.14 -5.90
C LEU A 42 -1.17 5.02 -6.88
N LEU A 43 -1.02 3.76 -6.49
CA LEU A 43 -1.43 2.61 -7.30
C LEU A 43 -2.92 2.67 -7.63
N LEU A 44 -3.79 2.89 -6.65
CA LEU A 44 -5.23 3.02 -6.86
C LEU A 44 -5.57 4.15 -7.83
N ARG A 45 -5.03 5.36 -7.62
CA ARG A 45 -5.31 6.54 -8.46
C ARG A 45 -4.90 6.35 -9.92
N HIS A 46 -3.83 5.61 -10.16
CA HIS A 46 -3.28 5.40 -11.48
C HIS A 46 -3.60 4.03 -12.07
N TYR A 47 -4.38 3.20 -11.36
CA TYR A 47 -4.67 1.82 -11.74
C TYR A 47 -5.18 1.71 -13.19
N ARG A 48 -6.20 2.46 -13.55
CA ARG A 48 -6.81 2.41 -14.90
C ARG A 48 -5.78 2.73 -15.99
N TRP A 49 -4.96 3.75 -15.76
CA TRP A 49 -3.91 4.15 -16.71
C TRP A 49 -2.80 3.11 -16.79
N LEU A 50 -2.33 2.59 -15.65
CA LEU A 50 -1.31 1.56 -15.59
C LEU A 50 -1.79 0.25 -16.24
N SER A 51 -3.04 -0.13 -16.02
CA SER A 51 -3.67 -1.31 -16.63
C SER A 51 -3.68 -1.21 -18.15
N LEU A 52 -4.16 -0.08 -18.69
CA LEU A 52 -4.12 0.18 -20.14
C LEU A 52 -2.70 0.13 -20.70
N HIS A 53 -1.72 0.71 -19.98
CA HIS A 53 -0.32 0.68 -20.39
C HIS A 53 0.24 -0.74 -20.52
N CYS A 54 -0.29 -1.70 -19.76
CA CYS A 54 0.17 -3.09 -19.73
C CYS A 54 -0.59 -4.03 -20.67
N GLU A 55 -1.75 -3.63 -21.21
CA GLU A 55 -2.63 -4.50 -22.01
C GLU A 55 -1.95 -5.11 -23.27
N GLU A 56 -0.96 -4.44 -23.84
CA GLU A 56 -0.29 -4.86 -25.08
C GLU A 56 0.95 -5.75 -24.86
N LEU A 57 1.33 -6.02 -23.60
CA LEU A 57 2.48 -6.86 -23.30
C LEU A 57 2.06 -8.34 -23.30
N VAL A 58 2.48 -9.06 -24.34
CA VAL A 58 2.30 -10.50 -24.48
C VAL A 58 3.69 -11.14 -24.59
N GLY A 59 3.99 -12.12 -23.76
CA GLY A 59 5.25 -12.86 -23.80
C GLY A 59 5.93 -13.04 -22.44
N ASP A 60 7.12 -13.59 -22.45
CA ASP A 60 7.92 -13.80 -21.24
C ASP A 60 8.50 -12.48 -20.75
N LEU A 61 8.02 -12.05 -19.58
CA LEU A 61 8.43 -10.76 -18.99
C LEU A 61 9.86 -10.79 -18.44
N ASP A 62 10.41 -11.99 -18.18
CA ASP A 62 11.76 -12.18 -17.63
C ASP A 62 12.82 -11.84 -18.67
N GLU A 63 12.53 -12.07 -19.97
CA GLU A 63 13.42 -11.72 -21.07
C GLU A 63 13.77 -10.21 -21.08
N TYR A 64 12.87 -9.35 -20.58
CA TYR A 64 13.10 -7.91 -20.54
C TYR A 64 13.87 -7.43 -19.31
N GLU A 65 14.04 -8.25 -18.26
CA GLU A 65 14.76 -7.87 -17.03
C GLU A 65 16.28 -7.90 -17.21
N GLU A 66 16.79 -8.77 -18.07
CA GLU A 66 18.23 -8.92 -18.33
C GLU A 66 18.82 -7.79 -19.17
N ILE A 67 17.99 -6.92 -19.74
CA ILE A 67 18.45 -5.80 -20.56
C ILE A 67 19.16 -4.78 -19.67
N LEU A 68 20.48 -4.63 -19.86
CA LEU A 68 21.27 -3.57 -19.24
C LEU A 68 20.78 -2.20 -19.76
N PHE A 69 20.49 -1.31 -18.84
CA PHE A 69 20.04 0.03 -19.16
C PHE A 69 21.20 1.00 -19.08
N GLU A 70 21.53 1.61 -20.24
CA GLU A 70 22.38 2.79 -20.30
C GLU A 70 21.51 4.04 -20.37
N PRO A 71 21.61 4.96 -19.40
CA PRO A 71 20.69 6.12 -19.30
C PRO A 71 20.69 7.03 -20.52
N GLU A 72 21.75 6.98 -21.30
CA GLU A 72 21.94 7.86 -22.49
C GLU A 72 21.27 7.34 -23.76
N GLU A 73 20.84 6.08 -23.78
CA GLU A 73 20.14 5.49 -24.91
C GLU A 73 18.67 5.19 -24.59
N LEU A 74 17.79 6.12 -24.92
CA LEU A 74 16.35 5.86 -24.95
C LEU A 74 16.01 5.00 -26.18
N ASN A 75 16.18 3.69 -26.05
CA ASN A 75 15.87 2.74 -27.09
C ASN A 75 14.61 1.94 -26.76
N LEU A 76 14.04 1.27 -27.78
CA LEU A 76 12.83 0.46 -27.67
C LEU A 76 12.95 -0.62 -26.57
N LYS A 77 14.13 -1.25 -26.45
CA LYS A 77 14.38 -2.29 -25.42
C LYS A 77 14.26 -1.74 -24.00
N ALA A 78 14.81 -0.55 -23.74
CA ALA A 78 14.69 0.11 -22.44
C ALA A 78 13.22 0.43 -22.09
N LEU A 79 12.45 0.90 -23.08
CA LEU A 79 11.01 1.16 -22.89
C LEU A 79 10.25 -0.13 -22.57
N MET A 80 10.54 -1.24 -23.26
CA MET A 80 9.91 -2.54 -23.00
C MET A 80 10.25 -3.09 -21.62
N LYS A 81 11.48 -2.90 -21.13
CA LYS A 81 11.88 -3.27 -19.77
C LYS A 81 11.05 -2.54 -18.70
N TYR A 82 10.85 -1.23 -18.85
CA TYR A 82 9.99 -0.47 -17.92
C TYR A 82 8.53 -0.93 -17.99
N LYS A 83 8.04 -1.22 -19.18
CA LYS A 83 6.69 -1.73 -19.39
C LYS A 83 6.51 -3.11 -18.74
N ALA A 84 7.48 -4.02 -18.87
CA ALA A 84 7.49 -5.33 -18.22
C ALA A 84 7.49 -5.22 -16.69
N LYS A 85 8.32 -4.34 -16.10
CA LYS A 85 8.30 -4.07 -14.66
C LYS A 85 6.95 -3.56 -14.17
N THR A 86 6.33 -2.66 -14.94
CA THR A 86 5.00 -2.15 -14.63
C THR A 86 3.97 -3.27 -14.69
N LYS A 87 4.03 -4.13 -15.67
CA LYS A 87 3.14 -5.29 -15.82
C LYS A 87 3.26 -6.24 -14.63
N LYS A 88 4.47 -6.62 -14.21
CA LYS A 88 4.68 -7.47 -13.02
C LYS A 88 4.12 -6.84 -11.75
N MET A 89 4.29 -5.53 -11.58
CA MET A 89 3.70 -4.80 -10.45
C MET A 89 2.17 -4.85 -10.51
N MET A 90 1.56 -4.70 -11.68
CA MET A 90 0.12 -4.74 -11.86
C MET A 90 -0.43 -6.15 -11.65
N ASP A 91 0.24 -7.19 -12.14
CA ASP A 91 -0.14 -8.59 -11.90
C ASP A 91 -0.12 -8.94 -10.40
N TYR A 92 0.89 -8.46 -9.67
CA TYR A 92 0.95 -8.58 -8.21
C TYR A 92 -0.21 -7.84 -7.53
N PHE A 93 -0.49 -6.62 -7.99
CA PHE A 93 -1.62 -5.84 -7.46
C PHE A 93 -2.94 -6.58 -7.70
N ASP A 94 -3.19 -7.09 -8.90
CA ASP A 94 -4.45 -7.75 -9.28
C ASP A 94 -4.65 -9.05 -8.48
N ALA A 95 -3.59 -9.85 -8.28
CA ALA A 95 -3.64 -11.04 -7.42
C ALA A 95 -3.95 -10.68 -5.96
N THR A 96 -3.33 -9.63 -5.45
CA THR A 96 -3.54 -9.13 -4.09
C THR A 96 -4.94 -8.55 -3.93
N TRP A 97 -5.41 -7.79 -4.92
CA TRP A 97 -6.78 -7.26 -4.97
C TRP A 97 -7.80 -8.39 -4.90
N GLY A 98 -7.62 -9.46 -5.69
CA GLY A 98 -8.49 -10.64 -5.66
C GLY A 98 -8.58 -11.25 -4.27
N SER A 99 -7.44 -11.38 -3.58
CA SER A 99 -7.37 -11.89 -2.21
C SER A 99 -8.10 -10.97 -1.21
N TYR A 100 -7.88 -9.67 -1.30
CA TYR A 100 -8.55 -8.66 -0.47
C TYR A 100 -10.06 -8.64 -0.71
N TYR A 101 -10.50 -8.71 -1.98
CA TYR A 101 -11.90 -8.78 -2.35
C TYR A 101 -12.61 -9.98 -1.72
N GLN A 102 -12.03 -11.18 -1.84
CA GLN A 102 -12.57 -12.40 -1.24
C GLN A 102 -12.61 -12.30 0.30
N HIS A 103 -11.58 -11.75 0.91
CA HIS A 103 -11.57 -11.50 2.35
C HIS A 103 -12.75 -10.61 2.79
N CYS A 104 -12.97 -9.49 2.10
CA CYS A 104 -14.08 -8.58 2.40
C CYS A 104 -15.44 -9.23 2.18
N LYS A 105 -15.59 -10.05 1.13
CA LYS A 105 -16.82 -10.76 0.82
C LYS A 105 -17.28 -11.68 1.97
N ASN A 106 -16.31 -12.28 2.66
CA ASN A 106 -16.57 -13.20 3.77
C ASN A 106 -16.80 -12.48 5.13
N ARG A 107 -16.60 -11.15 5.20
CA ARG A 107 -16.71 -10.35 6.44
C ARG A 107 -18.01 -9.55 6.59
N GLY A 108 -18.98 -9.78 5.71
CA GLY A 108 -20.31 -9.16 5.78
C GLY A 108 -20.43 -7.84 5.03
N ALA A 109 -21.66 -7.28 5.05
CA ALA A 109 -22.10 -6.19 4.17
C ALA A 109 -21.24 -4.90 4.24
N MET A 110 -20.77 -4.52 5.44
CA MET A 110 -19.95 -3.32 5.58
C MET A 110 -18.56 -3.49 4.95
N ALA A 111 -17.95 -4.67 5.07
CA ALA A 111 -16.66 -4.93 4.43
C ALA A 111 -16.81 -5.02 2.91
N GLN A 112 -17.90 -5.64 2.44
CA GLN A 112 -18.24 -5.66 1.02
C GLN A 112 -18.43 -4.25 0.45
N ARG A 113 -19.17 -3.37 1.15
CA ARG A 113 -19.32 -1.98 0.72
C ARG A 113 -17.97 -1.27 0.62
N ARG A 114 -17.07 -1.46 1.59
CA ARG A 114 -15.74 -0.84 1.59
C ARG A 114 -14.90 -1.24 0.35
N VAL A 115 -14.83 -2.53 0.04
CA VAL A 115 -14.09 -2.97 -1.14
C VAL A 115 -14.76 -2.51 -2.43
N ASP A 116 -16.08 -2.50 -2.48
CA ASP A 116 -16.83 -2.02 -3.65
C ASP A 116 -16.67 -0.51 -3.88
N VAL A 117 -16.54 0.27 -2.82
CA VAL A 117 -16.18 1.70 -2.91
C VAL A 117 -14.84 1.89 -3.61
N LEU A 118 -13.80 1.14 -3.24
CA LEU A 118 -12.51 1.21 -3.94
C LEU A 118 -12.61 0.74 -5.39
N TYR A 119 -13.34 -0.35 -5.63
CA TYR A 119 -13.57 -0.85 -6.99
C TYR A 119 -14.21 0.22 -7.89
N LYS A 120 -15.31 0.82 -7.45
CA LYS A 120 -16.03 1.83 -8.22
C LYS A 120 -15.20 3.10 -8.45
N LEU A 121 -14.47 3.56 -7.43
CA LEU A 121 -13.66 4.77 -7.54
C LEU A 121 -12.42 4.62 -8.43
N TYR A 122 -11.77 3.45 -8.42
CA TYR A 122 -10.42 3.33 -8.96
C TYR A 122 -10.22 2.24 -10.01
N ILE A 123 -10.94 1.11 -9.92
CA ILE A 123 -10.69 -0.08 -10.74
C ILE A 123 -11.71 -0.21 -11.87
N SER A 124 -12.98 0.01 -11.59
CA SER A 124 -14.06 -0.04 -12.57
C SER A 124 -13.75 0.84 -13.79
N LYS A 125 -14.13 0.39 -14.98
CA LYS A 125 -14.05 1.20 -16.21
C LYS A 125 -14.95 2.45 -16.15
N ALA A 126 -16.05 2.40 -15.39
CA ALA A 126 -16.90 3.55 -15.13
C ALA A 126 -16.27 4.46 -14.08
N ASP A 127 -16.35 5.77 -14.29
CA ASP A 127 -15.79 6.77 -13.39
C ASP A 127 -16.86 7.28 -12.42
N PHE A 128 -17.03 6.53 -11.31
CA PHE A 128 -18.00 6.90 -10.28
C PHE A 128 -17.48 8.01 -9.37
N LYS A 129 -18.35 8.96 -9.07
CA LYS A 129 -18.11 9.96 -8.02
C LYS A 129 -18.60 9.43 -6.65
N LYS A 130 -18.02 9.95 -5.58
CA LYS A 130 -18.39 9.54 -4.20
C LYS A 130 -19.87 9.77 -3.90
N VAL A 131 -20.44 10.85 -4.43
CA VAL A 131 -21.86 11.18 -4.32
C VAL A 131 -22.74 10.09 -4.95
N GLU A 132 -22.40 9.65 -6.15
CA GLU A 132 -23.15 8.59 -6.84
C GLU A 132 -23.08 7.25 -6.09
N ILE A 133 -21.90 6.94 -5.52
CA ILE A 133 -21.75 5.74 -4.69
C ILE A 133 -22.57 5.86 -3.40
N ALA A 134 -22.62 7.03 -2.80
CA ALA A 134 -23.42 7.29 -1.61
C ALA A 134 -24.92 7.07 -1.88
N GLU A 135 -25.41 7.54 -3.02
CA GLU A 135 -26.78 7.31 -3.48
C GLU A 135 -27.07 5.81 -3.70
N ILE A 136 -26.16 5.07 -4.35
CA ILE A 136 -26.29 3.62 -4.58
C ILE A 136 -26.47 2.86 -3.26
N TYR A 137 -25.76 3.26 -2.21
CA TYR A 137 -25.80 2.57 -0.91
C TYR A 137 -26.78 3.18 0.09
N GLY A 138 -27.44 4.30 -0.25
CA GLY A 138 -28.33 5.00 0.66
C GLY A 138 -27.64 5.51 1.92
N VAL A 139 -26.40 6.03 1.78
CA VAL A 139 -25.59 6.55 2.88
C VAL A 139 -25.04 7.94 2.55
N ASP A 140 -24.55 8.66 3.57
CA ASP A 140 -23.90 9.95 3.36
C ASP A 140 -22.54 9.82 2.66
N GLU A 141 -22.15 10.83 1.88
CA GLU A 141 -20.82 10.90 1.25
C GLU A 141 -19.68 10.80 2.28
N SER A 142 -19.90 11.31 3.49
CA SER A 142 -18.93 11.19 4.60
C SER A 142 -18.66 9.73 4.99
N THR A 143 -19.67 8.86 4.86
CA THR A 143 -19.55 7.41 5.06
C THR A 143 -18.69 6.79 3.95
N ILE A 144 -18.92 7.16 2.70
CA ILE A 144 -18.09 6.70 1.56
C ILE A 144 -16.64 7.13 1.71
N ARG A 145 -16.37 8.36 2.16
CA ARG A 145 -14.99 8.83 2.45
C ARG A 145 -14.30 8.03 3.56
N ARG A 146 -15.05 7.64 4.60
CA ARG A 146 -14.56 6.77 5.67
C ARG A 146 -14.28 5.36 5.16
N ASP A 147 -15.20 4.80 4.37
CA ASP A 147 -15.05 3.48 3.77
C ASP A 147 -13.83 3.43 2.83
N GLU A 148 -13.65 4.43 1.97
CA GLU A 148 -12.47 4.59 1.12
C GLU A 148 -11.16 4.61 1.94
N SER A 149 -11.12 5.43 2.98
CA SER A 149 -9.94 5.56 3.84
C SER A 149 -9.60 4.25 4.54
N LYS A 150 -10.62 3.56 5.09
CA LYS A 150 -10.47 2.30 5.80
C LYS A 150 -10.04 1.19 4.84
N ALA A 151 -10.72 1.05 3.71
CA ALA A 151 -10.40 0.07 2.68
C ALA A 151 -8.98 0.27 2.11
N THR A 152 -8.54 1.52 1.91
CA THR A 152 -7.18 1.80 1.45
C THR A 152 -6.12 1.35 2.46
N LYS A 153 -6.37 1.53 3.76
CA LYS A 153 -5.49 1.05 4.83
C LYS A 153 -5.46 -0.48 4.87
N GLU A 154 -6.62 -1.13 4.78
CA GLU A 154 -6.73 -2.58 4.73
C GLU A 154 -5.97 -3.15 3.52
N LEU A 155 -6.18 -2.60 2.32
CA LEU A 155 -5.47 -3.00 1.10
C LEU A 155 -3.95 -2.77 1.20
N SER A 156 -3.52 -1.70 1.86
CA SER A 156 -2.09 -1.43 2.08
C SER A 156 -1.40 -2.58 2.83
N ILE A 157 -2.11 -3.23 3.76
CA ILE A 157 -1.59 -4.39 4.47
C ILE A 157 -1.52 -5.62 3.57
N PHE A 158 -2.52 -5.84 2.74
CA PHE A 158 -2.49 -6.93 1.77
C PHE A 158 -1.33 -6.78 0.77
N LEU A 159 -1.01 -5.54 0.36
CA LEU A 159 0.08 -5.26 -0.58
C LEU A 159 1.47 -5.35 0.05
N PHE A 160 1.65 -4.85 1.26
CA PHE A 160 2.98 -4.64 1.85
C PHE A 160 3.21 -5.43 3.14
N GLY A 161 2.19 -6.16 3.61
CA GLY A 161 2.26 -6.89 4.89
C GLY A 161 2.06 -6.00 6.11
N ILE A 162 2.27 -6.59 7.28
CA ILE A 162 2.19 -5.93 8.59
C ILE A 162 3.57 -5.93 9.26
N ASP A 163 3.92 -4.85 9.96
CA ASP A 163 5.18 -4.75 10.68
C ASP A 163 5.06 -5.31 12.09
N SER A 164 3.86 -5.30 12.66
CA SER A 164 3.63 -5.78 14.02
C SER A 164 2.22 -6.36 14.19
N LEU A 165 2.06 -7.28 15.14
CA LEU A 165 0.75 -7.81 15.55
C LEU A 165 -0.19 -6.71 16.06
N ASN A 166 0.35 -5.64 16.63
CA ASN A 166 -0.43 -4.47 17.08
C ASN A 166 -1.13 -3.76 15.92
N ASP A 167 -0.54 -3.74 14.73
CA ASP A 167 -1.19 -3.18 13.53
C ASP A 167 -2.39 -4.02 13.10
N LEU A 168 -2.27 -5.34 13.22
CA LEU A 168 -3.37 -6.26 12.94
C LEU A 168 -4.52 -6.06 13.94
N GLU A 169 -4.23 -5.94 15.23
CA GLU A 169 -5.25 -5.69 16.27
C GLU A 169 -5.99 -4.37 16.06
N ASN A 170 -5.28 -3.29 15.75
CA ASN A 170 -5.87 -1.98 15.47
C ASN A 170 -6.82 -1.97 14.27
N ILE A 171 -6.61 -2.87 13.32
CA ILE A 171 -7.44 -2.99 12.12
C ILE A 171 -8.64 -3.90 12.36
N LEU A 172 -8.44 -4.99 13.11
CA LEU A 172 -9.49 -5.93 13.46
C LEU A 172 -10.48 -5.36 14.47
N SER A 173 -10.00 -4.56 15.45
CA SER A 173 -10.83 -3.92 16.47
C SER A 173 -11.61 -2.71 15.98
N ALA A 174 -11.26 -2.16 14.82
CA ALA A 174 -11.96 -1.04 14.19
C ALA A 174 -13.11 -1.48 13.25
N GLY A 175 -13.53 -2.76 13.34
CA GLY A 175 -14.59 -3.39 12.54
C GLY A 175 -15.98 -3.13 13.07
#